data_e917f8c10ac8a41fad2be74beaf779f1
#
_entry.id   e917f8c10ac8a41fad2be74beaf779f1
#
_cell.length_a   1.000
_cell.length_b   1.000
_cell.length_c   1.000
_cell.angle_alpha   90.00
_cell.angle_beta   90.00
_cell.angle_gamma   90.00
#
_symmetry.space_group_name_H-M   'P 1'
#
loop_
_entity.id
_entity.type
_entity.pdbx_description
1 polymer ?
#
loop_
_entity_poly.entity_id
_entity_poly.type
_entity_poly.pdbx_seq_one_letter_code
_entity_poly.pdbx_strand_id
1 'polypeptide(L)'
;MLGARVIAVAVGYCFGLFQTGYIYGEKHGVDIRTQGSGNAGTTNTLRVLGWKAGLITFLGDLFKAIFAVLLIRFIFIGKYPDAVKILELYAGFGAVLGHNFPFYLKFKGGKGIACTSGMILAVCPLAAPICLILFIGSIAITRYVSLGSILVVTSYLIQVLIFGHMGYLHVDTAYLPEFYIVSACFTAMALWLSLIHISEP
;
A
#
# COMPACT_ATOMS: atom_id res chain seq x y z
N MET A 1 -17.63 14.54 9.50
CA MET A 1 -16.29 14.19 8.97
C MET A 1 -15.60 13.05 9.74
N LEU A 2 -15.52 13.04 11.10
CA LEU A 2 -14.83 11.94 11.82
C LEU A 2 -15.35 10.55 11.46
N GLY A 3 -16.68 10.36 11.46
CA GLY A 3 -17.28 9.07 11.07
C GLY A 3 -16.89 8.61 9.64
N ALA A 4 -16.80 9.54 8.67
CA ALA A 4 -16.38 9.21 7.31
C ALA A 4 -14.91 8.75 7.25
N ARG A 5 -14.02 9.37 8.03
CA ARG A 5 -12.61 8.92 8.15
C ARG A 5 -12.52 7.51 8.73
N VAL A 6 -13.25 7.25 9.81
CA VAL A 6 -13.30 5.92 10.45
C VAL A 6 -13.83 4.86 9.46
N ILE A 7 -14.90 5.16 8.74
CA ILE A 7 -15.45 4.26 7.71
C ILE A 7 -14.42 4.02 6.61
N ALA A 8 -13.73 5.06 6.13
CA ALA A 8 -12.72 4.92 5.09
C ALA A 8 -11.58 4.00 5.51
N VAL A 9 -11.03 4.18 6.73
CA VAL A 9 -10.00 3.28 7.27
C VAL A 9 -10.53 1.86 7.43
N ALA A 10 -11.73 1.69 8.00
CA ALA A 10 -12.31 0.37 8.25
C ALA A 10 -12.58 -0.40 6.95
N VAL A 11 -13.16 0.26 5.94
CA VAL A 11 -13.35 -0.33 4.61
C VAL A 11 -12.02 -0.69 3.98
N GLY A 12 -11.05 0.22 4.01
CA GLY A 12 -9.69 -0.04 3.53
C GLY A 12 -9.09 -1.27 4.23
N TYR A 13 -9.14 -1.31 5.55
CA TYR A 13 -8.63 -2.43 6.35
C TYR A 13 -9.28 -3.77 5.94
N CYS A 14 -10.60 -3.80 5.76
CA CYS A 14 -11.32 -5.00 5.30
C CYS A 14 -10.82 -5.49 3.93
N PHE A 15 -10.60 -4.58 2.95
CA PHE A 15 -9.96 -4.95 1.68
C PHE A 15 -8.54 -5.46 1.88
N GLY A 16 -7.78 -4.82 2.76
CA GLY A 16 -6.41 -5.22 3.11
C GLY A 16 -6.30 -6.63 3.68
N LEU A 17 -7.32 -7.09 4.40
CA LEU A 17 -7.38 -8.45 4.96
C LEU A 17 -7.29 -9.55 3.90
N PHE A 18 -7.64 -9.27 2.64
CA PHE A 18 -7.51 -10.23 1.57
C PHE A 18 -6.02 -10.45 1.23
N GLN A 19 -5.44 -11.52 1.82
CA GLN A 19 -4.01 -11.86 1.68
C GLN A 19 -3.82 -12.77 0.47
N THR A 20 -3.63 -12.19 -0.72
CA THR A 20 -3.58 -12.95 -1.99
C THR A 20 -2.53 -14.04 -1.98
N GLY A 21 -1.32 -13.74 -1.50
CA GLY A 21 -0.23 -14.72 -1.46
C GLY A 21 -0.50 -15.87 -0.48
N TYR A 22 -1.06 -15.58 0.70
CA TYR A 22 -1.45 -16.61 1.66
C TYR A 22 -2.55 -17.52 1.08
N ILE A 23 -3.62 -16.92 0.54
CA ILE A 23 -4.75 -17.66 -0.06
C ILE A 23 -4.28 -18.53 -1.24
N TYR A 24 -3.39 -18.00 -2.07
CA TYR A 24 -2.82 -18.75 -3.19
C TYR A 24 -1.97 -19.92 -2.70
N GLY A 25 -1.13 -19.70 -1.69
CA GLY A 25 -0.31 -20.73 -1.07
C GLY A 25 -1.16 -21.87 -0.50
N GLU A 26 -2.16 -21.56 0.34
CA GLU A 26 -3.07 -22.53 0.92
C GLU A 26 -3.77 -23.40 -0.14
N LYS A 27 -4.20 -22.80 -1.25
CA LYS A 27 -4.81 -23.55 -2.38
C LYS A 27 -3.83 -24.53 -3.05
N HIS A 28 -2.53 -24.34 -2.86
CA HIS A 28 -1.48 -25.22 -3.39
C HIS A 28 -0.84 -26.08 -2.30
N GLY A 29 -1.45 -26.14 -1.11
CA GLY A 29 -0.96 -26.95 0.02
C GLY A 29 0.29 -26.40 0.69
N VAL A 30 0.57 -25.10 0.55
CA VAL A 30 1.79 -24.45 1.07
C VAL A 30 1.42 -23.23 1.91
N ASP A 31 1.77 -23.22 3.20
CA ASP A 31 1.76 -21.98 3.98
C ASP A 31 3.06 -21.21 3.70
N ILE A 32 2.95 -20.16 2.87
CA ILE A 32 4.11 -19.33 2.47
C ILE A 32 4.78 -18.61 3.64
N ARG A 33 4.11 -18.52 4.81
CA ARG A 33 4.67 -17.90 6.02
C ARG A 33 5.66 -18.82 6.75
N THR A 34 5.69 -20.10 6.39
CA THR A 34 6.66 -21.07 6.94
C THR A 34 7.82 -21.35 6.00
N GLN A 35 7.84 -20.71 4.81
CA GLN A 35 8.85 -20.95 3.78
C GLN A 35 9.48 -19.64 3.28
N GLY A 36 10.68 -19.74 2.74
CA GLY A 36 11.43 -18.59 2.23
C GLY A 36 11.70 -17.56 3.33
N SER A 37 11.27 -16.31 3.12
CA SER A 37 11.39 -15.24 4.13
C SER A 37 10.26 -15.26 5.18
N GLY A 38 9.28 -16.13 5.05
CA GLY A 38 8.11 -16.16 5.93
C GLY A 38 7.11 -15.01 5.71
N ASN A 39 7.35 -14.15 4.72
CA ASN A 39 6.48 -13.02 4.43
C ASN A 39 5.31 -13.43 3.51
N ALA A 40 4.10 -12.96 3.77
CA ALA A 40 2.91 -13.28 2.97
C ALA A 40 2.81 -12.49 1.64
N GLY A 41 3.82 -11.68 1.30
CA GLY A 41 3.79 -10.78 0.15
C GLY A 41 4.34 -11.38 -1.15
N THR A 42 4.27 -10.58 -2.20
CA THR A 42 4.63 -10.91 -3.58
C THR A 42 6.01 -11.55 -3.74
N THR A 43 7.06 -10.97 -3.14
CA THR A 43 8.45 -11.44 -3.30
C THR A 43 8.63 -12.84 -2.75
N ASN A 44 8.07 -13.14 -1.59
CA ASN A 44 8.17 -14.47 -1.02
C ASN A 44 7.32 -15.49 -1.81
N THR A 45 6.13 -15.11 -2.23
CA THR A 45 5.28 -15.96 -3.07
C THR A 45 5.95 -16.30 -4.41
N LEU A 46 6.61 -15.30 -5.03
CA LEU A 46 7.44 -15.52 -6.23
C LEU A 46 8.57 -16.53 -5.98
N ARG A 47 9.25 -16.41 -4.84
CA ARG A 47 10.38 -17.28 -4.47
C ARG A 47 9.96 -18.72 -4.21
N VAL A 48 8.84 -18.91 -3.50
CA VAL A 48 8.39 -20.24 -3.04
C VAL A 48 7.57 -20.97 -4.10
N LEU A 49 6.67 -20.25 -4.81
CA LEU A 49 5.68 -20.82 -5.72
C LEU A 49 5.87 -20.40 -7.19
N GLY A 50 6.93 -19.64 -7.48
CA GLY A 50 7.28 -19.24 -8.83
C GLY A 50 6.57 -17.98 -9.36
N TRP A 51 6.91 -17.59 -10.59
CA TRP A 51 6.56 -16.28 -11.15
C TRP A 51 5.05 -16.06 -11.32
N LYS A 52 4.28 -17.09 -11.65
CA LYS A 52 2.81 -16.99 -11.80
C LYS A 52 2.15 -16.64 -10.48
N ALA A 53 2.55 -17.31 -9.40
CA ALA A 53 2.06 -17.05 -8.05
C ALA A 53 2.44 -15.64 -7.58
N GLY A 54 3.68 -15.22 -7.83
CA GLY A 54 4.15 -13.87 -7.53
C GLY A 54 3.34 -12.80 -8.27
N LEU A 55 3.09 -12.98 -9.57
CA LEU A 55 2.30 -12.04 -10.37
C LEU A 55 0.84 -11.95 -9.87
N ILE A 56 0.19 -13.08 -9.60
CA ILE A 56 -1.18 -13.11 -9.06
C ILE A 56 -1.23 -12.40 -7.71
N THR A 57 -0.24 -12.64 -6.84
CA THR A 57 -0.15 -11.97 -5.54
C THR A 57 0.04 -10.47 -5.70
N PHE A 58 0.93 -10.03 -6.59
CA PHE A 58 1.15 -8.63 -6.87
C PHE A 58 -0.12 -7.92 -7.34
N LEU A 59 -0.77 -8.49 -8.37
CA LEU A 59 -2.00 -7.90 -8.92
C LEU A 59 -3.14 -7.89 -7.90
N GLY A 60 -3.35 -8.98 -7.17
CA GLY A 60 -4.37 -9.04 -6.13
C GLY A 60 -4.16 -8.00 -5.02
N ASP A 61 -2.92 -7.83 -4.56
CA ASP A 61 -2.58 -6.85 -3.53
C ASP A 61 -2.64 -5.41 -4.04
N LEU A 62 -2.29 -5.17 -5.30
CA LEU A 62 -2.41 -3.87 -5.95
C LEU A 62 -3.88 -3.48 -6.12
N PHE A 63 -4.67 -4.36 -6.73
CA PHE A 63 -6.06 -4.04 -7.04
C PHE A 63 -6.95 -3.94 -5.81
N LYS A 64 -6.71 -4.70 -4.72
CA LYS A 64 -7.51 -4.54 -3.49
C LYS A 64 -7.42 -3.13 -2.91
N ALA A 65 -6.23 -2.50 -2.96
CA ALA A 65 -6.06 -1.12 -2.51
C ALA A 65 -6.76 -0.13 -3.45
N ILE A 66 -6.64 -0.33 -4.76
CA ILE A 66 -7.34 0.49 -5.76
C ILE A 66 -8.85 0.41 -5.52
N PHE A 67 -9.40 -0.79 -5.37
CA PHE A 67 -10.85 -0.96 -5.15
C PHE A 67 -11.33 -0.37 -3.84
N ALA A 68 -10.55 -0.46 -2.75
CA ALA A 68 -10.88 0.20 -1.49
C ALA A 68 -10.99 1.72 -1.67
N VAL A 69 -10.02 2.34 -2.35
CA VAL A 69 -9.99 3.78 -2.63
C VAL A 69 -11.18 4.18 -3.51
N LEU A 70 -11.42 3.45 -4.62
CA LEU A 70 -12.52 3.75 -5.53
C LEU A 70 -13.90 3.59 -4.87
N LEU A 71 -14.06 2.59 -4.01
CA LEU A 71 -15.31 2.40 -3.27
C LEU A 71 -15.57 3.57 -2.33
N ILE A 72 -14.57 4.03 -1.59
CA ILE A 72 -14.73 5.20 -0.70
C ILE A 72 -14.99 6.47 -1.50
N ARG A 73 -14.33 6.67 -2.64
CA ARG A 73 -14.66 7.75 -3.56
C ARG A 73 -16.12 7.70 -3.98
N PHE A 74 -16.59 6.55 -4.44
CA PHE A 74 -17.97 6.38 -4.89
C PHE A 74 -18.99 6.68 -3.79
N ILE A 75 -18.74 6.23 -2.55
CA ILE A 75 -19.66 6.45 -1.41
C ILE A 75 -19.73 7.92 -1.01
N PHE A 76 -18.58 8.63 -1.04
CA PHE A 76 -18.50 9.93 -0.39
C PHE A 76 -18.39 11.12 -1.33
N ILE A 77 -18.18 10.94 -2.65
CA ILE A 77 -18.00 12.05 -3.59
C ILE A 77 -19.21 12.98 -3.63
N GLY A 78 -20.42 12.44 -3.55
CA GLY A 78 -21.65 13.25 -3.54
C GLY A 78 -21.95 13.93 -2.20
N LYS A 79 -21.40 13.41 -1.09
CA LYS A 79 -21.67 13.95 0.26
C LYS A 79 -20.58 14.88 0.77
N TYR A 80 -19.33 14.61 0.41
CA TYR A 80 -18.15 15.35 0.87
C TYR A 80 -17.18 15.59 -0.31
N PRO A 81 -17.59 16.34 -1.37
CA PRO A 81 -16.79 16.52 -2.57
C PRO A 81 -15.40 17.11 -2.27
N ASP A 82 -15.32 18.10 -1.37
CA ASP A 82 -14.07 18.77 -1.01
C ASP A 82 -13.14 17.90 -0.15
N ALA A 83 -13.72 16.92 0.58
CA ALA A 83 -12.99 16.03 1.47
C ALA A 83 -12.78 14.63 0.89
N VAL A 84 -13.31 14.32 -0.28
CA VAL A 84 -13.24 12.96 -0.83
C VAL A 84 -11.80 12.49 -1.00
N LYS A 85 -10.90 13.38 -1.38
CA LYS A 85 -9.49 13.06 -1.63
C LYS A 85 -8.75 12.63 -0.37
N ILE A 86 -9.02 13.25 0.76
CA ILE A 86 -8.46 12.82 2.05
C ILE A 86 -9.09 11.48 2.50
N LEU A 87 -10.36 11.24 2.23
CA LEU A 87 -11.01 9.96 2.52
C LEU A 87 -10.44 8.82 1.66
N GLU A 88 -10.12 9.08 0.40
CA GLU A 88 -9.38 8.16 -0.48
C GLU A 88 -8.03 7.74 0.14
N LEU A 89 -7.28 8.70 0.68
CA LEU A 89 -6.00 8.43 1.35
C LEU A 89 -6.19 7.55 2.60
N TYR A 90 -7.21 7.84 3.42
CA TYR A 90 -7.56 7.00 4.58
C TYR A 90 -7.91 5.57 4.18
N ALA A 91 -8.65 5.39 3.09
CA ALA A 91 -8.97 4.05 2.58
C ALA A 91 -7.73 3.30 2.10
N GLY A 92 -6.86 3.95 1.35
CA GLY A 92 -5.59 3.38 0.90
C GLY A 92 -4.69 3.00 2.08
N PHE A 93 -4.55 3.88 3.07
CA PHE A 93 -3.80 3.60 4.29
C PHE A 93 -4.42 2.42 5.06
N GLY A 94 -5.75 2.38 5.20
CA GLY A 94 -6.47 1.25 5.79
C GLY A 94 -6.16 -0.07 5.07
N ALA A 95 -6.13 -0.06 3.73
CA ALA A 95 -5.82 -1.26 2.94
C ALA A 95 -4.40 -1.76 3.19
N VAL A 96 -3.42 -0.86 3.32
CA VAL A 96 -2.05 -1.23 3.67
C VAL A 96 -1.98 -1.76 5.11
N LEU A 97 -2.68 -1.13 6.06
CA LEU A 97 -2.77 -1.61 7.46
C LEU A 97 -3.35 -3.03 7.53
N GLY A 98 -4.45 -3.30 6.83
CA GLY A 98 -5.07 -4.63 6.80
C GLY A 98 -4.18 -5.68 6.13
N HIS A 99 -3.38 -5.28 5.13
CA HIS A 99 -2.40 -6.16 4.51
C HIS A 99 -1.21 -6.46 5.44
N ASN A 100 -0.71 -5.47 6.16
CA ASN A 100 0.46 -5.63 7.03
C ASN A 100 0.10 -6.33 8.35
N PHE A 101 -1.09 -6.05 8.88
CA PHE A 101 -1.55 -6.51 10.19
C PHE A 101 -2.92 -7.19 10.14
N PRO A 102 -3.08 -8.31 9.38
CA PRO A 102 -4.34 -9.03 9.31
C PRO A 102 -4.60 -9.76 10.64
N PHE A 103 -5.72 -9.43 11.31
CA PHE A 103 -6.00 -9.96 12.64
C PHE A 103 -6.10 -11.48 12.67
N TYR A 104 -6.69 -12.08 11.63
CA TYR A 104 -6.89 -13.55 11.54
C TYR A 104 -5.56 -14.32 11.30
N LEU A 105 -4.49 -13.64 10.86
CA LEU A 105 -3.14 -14.19 10.75
C LEU A 105 -2.24 -13.78 11.93
N LYS A 106 -2.83 -13.47 13.08
CA LYS A 106 -2.11 -13.02 14.29
C LYS A 106 -1.26 -11.77 14.01
N PHE A 107 -1.77 -10.85 13.19
CA PHE A 107 -1.13 -9.60 12.77
C PHE A 107 0.19 -9.78 12.00
N LYS A 108 0.40 -10.95 11.39
CA LYS A 108 1.59 -11.25 10.56
C LYS A 108 1.20 -11.33 9.09
N GLY A 109 1.19 -10.20 8.41
CA GLY A 109 0.90 -10.07 6.98
C GLY A 109 2.15 -9.84 6.12
N GLY A 110 1.96 -9.17 4.97
CA GLY A 110 3.04 -8.76 4.07
C GLY A 110 3.66 -7.41 4.45
N LYS A 111 4.63 -6.95 3.65
CA LYS A 111 5.25 -5.60 3.78
C LYS A 111 4.38 -4.49 3.18
N GLY A 112 3.35 -4.84 2.42
CA GLY A 112 2.39 -3.89 1.85
C GLY A 112 2.83 -3.13 0.61
N ILE A 113 3.96 -3.45 -0.02
CA ILE A 113 4.49 -2.65 -1.13
C ILE A 113 3.61 -2.69 -2.38
N ALA A 114 3.08 -3.86 -2.75
CA ALA A 114 2.12 -3.97 -3.85
C ALA A 114 0.82 -3.21 -3.53
N CYS A 115 0.35 -3.31 -2.28
CA CYS A 115 -0.82 -2.57 -1.78
C CYS A 115 -0.56 -1.06 -1.77
N THR A 116 0.63 -0.62 -1.35
CA THR A 116 1.10 0.78 -1.43
C THR A 116 1.11 1.28 -2.87
N SER A 117 1.58 0.47 -3.81
CA SER A 117 1.57 0.84 -5.24
C SER A 117 0.15 1.08 -5.74
N GLY A 118 -0.81 0.23 -5.33
CA GLY A 118 -2.23 0.42 -5.64
C GLY A 118 -2.80 1.70 -5.01
N MET A 119 -2.45 2.00 -3.76
CA MET A 119 -2.84 3.25 -3.09
C MET A 119 -2.27 4.47 -3.83
N ILE A 120 -0.98 4.48 -4.18
CA ILE A 120 -0.34 5.58 -4.90
C ILE A 120 -1.02 5.81 -6.25
N LEU A 121 -1.27 4.74 -7.02
CA LEU A 121 -1.95 4.82 -8.31
C LEU A 121 -3.36 5.41 -8.21
N ALA A 122 -4.12 5.07 -7.16
CA ALA A 122 -5.48 5.55 -7.00
C ALA A 122 -5.57 6.95 -6.39
N VAL A 123 -4.69 7.28 -5.43
CA VAL A 123 -4.75 8.55 -4.68
C VAL A 123 -3.88 9.63 -5.33
N CYS A 124 -2.67 9.30 -5.75
CA CYS A 124 -1.70 10.26 -6.32
C CYS A 124 -1.02 9.66 -7.56
N PRO A 125 -1.73 9.48 -8.69
CA PRO A 125 -1.18 8.83 -9.88
C PRO A 125 0.05 9.54 -10.45
N LEU A 126 0.19 10.84 -10.24
CA LEU A 126 1.38 11.61 -10.65
C LEU A 126 2.67 11.13 -9.98
N ALA A 127 2.59 10.56 -8.77
CA ALA A 127 3.76 10.03 -8.07
C ALA A 127 4.18 8.65 -8.58
N ALA A 128 3.28 7.92 -9.24
CA ALA A 128 3.51 6.53 -9.61
C ALA A 128 4.71 6.31 -10.56
N PRO A 129 4.94 7.11 -11.63
CA PRO A 129 6.07 6.90 -12.53
C PRO A 129 7.43 6.98 -11.82
N ILE A 130 7.62 7.99 -10.99
CA ILE A 130 8.88 8.18 -10.25
C ILE A 130 9.08 7.04 -9.24
N CYS A 131 8.03 6.69 -8.50
CA CYS A 131 8.07 5.56 -7.57
C CYS A 131 8.42 4.24 -8.29
N LEU A 132 7.86 3.99 -9.46
CA LEU A 132 8.12 2.80 -10.26
C LEU A 132 9.57 2.74 -10.75
N ILE A 133 10.10 3.85 -11.28
CA ILE A 133 11.49 3.95 -11.74
C ILE A 133 12.45 3.71 -10.58
N LEU A 134 12.21 4.30 -9.42
CA LEU A 134 13.04 4.11 -8.24
C LEU A 134 12.98 2.67 -7.72
N PHE A 135 11.80 2.05 -7.73
CA PHE A 135 11.63 0.66 -7.29
C PHE A 135 12.38 -0.31 -8.21
N ILE A 136 12.09 -0.26 -9.51
CA ILE A 136 12.70 -1.15 -10.50
C ILE A 136 14.21 -0.90 -10.59
N GLY A 137 14.63 0.37 -10.66
CA GLY A 137 16.05 0.75 -10.76
C GLY A 137 16.86 0.27 -9.55
N SER A 138 16.32 0.43 -8.33
CA SER A 138 17.02 -0.03 -7.13
C SER A 138 17.16 -1.56 -7.09
N ILE A 139 16.13 -2.29 -7.47
CA ILE A 139 16.18 -3.77 -7.52
C ILE A 139 17.15 -4.24 -8.61
N ALA A 140 17.13 -3.61 -9.79
CA ALA A 140 18.03 -3.97 -10.89
C ALA A 140 19.51 -3.78 -10.53
N ILE A 141 19.84 -2.74 -9.78
CA ILE A 141 21.22 -2.41 -9.39
C ILE A 141 21.66 -3.21 -8.15
N THR A 142 20.80 -3.26 -7.12
CA THR A 142 21.20 -3.75 -5.79
C THR A 142 20.70 -5.15 -5.47
N ARG A 143 19.65 -5.61 -6.16
CA ARG A 143 18.88 -6.84 -5.89
C ARG A 143 18.17 -6.87 -4.53
N TYR A 144 18.11 -5.73 -3.81
CA TYR A 144 17.41 -5.61 -2.54
C TYR A 144 16.03 -4.97 -2.72
N VAL A 145 14.97 -5.75 -2.54
CA VAL A 145 13.57 -5.28 -2.60
C VAL A 145 13.26 -4.31 -1.46
N SER A 146 13.86 -4.53 -0.28
CA SER A 146 13.64 -3.65 0.88
C SER A 146 14.17 -2.24 0.63
N LEU A 147 15.32 -2.08 -0.05
CA LEU A 147 15.83 -0.77 -0.45
C LEU A 147 14.87 -0.07 -1.42
N GLY A 148 14.36 -0.81 -2.42
CA GLY A 148 13.35 -0.28 -3.34
C GLY A 148 12.11 0.21 -2.61
N SER A 149 11.66 -0.52 -1.60
CA SER A 149 10.52 -0.13 -0.77
C SER A 149 10.76 1.17 -0.01
N ILE A 150 11.93 1.34 0.60
CA ILE A 150 12.33 2.57 1.30
C ILE A 150 12.34 3.76 0.36
N LEU A 151 12.93 3.60 -0.83
CA LEU A 151 12.98 4.66 -1.84
C LEU A 151 11.58 5.07 -2.33
N VAL A 152 10.70 4.09 -2.56
CA VAL A 152 9.31 4.36 -2.97
C VAL A 152 8.57 5.20 -1.94
N VAL A 153 8.55 4.77 -0.67
CA VAL A 153 7.73 5.47 0.34
C VAL A 153 8.30 6.82 0.71
N THR A 154 9.64 6.97 0.71
CA THR A 154 10.30 8.27 0.92
C THR A 154 10.03 9.22 -0.24
N SER A 155 10.20 8.74 -1.48
CA SER A 155 9.91 9.50 -2.69
C SER A 155 8.44 9.90 -2.76
N TYR A 156 7.52 9.00 -2.40
CA TYR A 156 6.09 9.31 -2.34
C TYR A 156 5.82 10.50 -1.41
N LEU A 157 6.36 10.50 -0.20
CA LEU A 157 6.16 11.62 0.74
C LEU A 157 6.72 12.94 0.18
N ILE A 158 7.93 12.92 -0.38
CA ILE A 158 8.54 14.12 -1.00
C ILE A 158 7.64 14.64 -2.13
N GLN A 159 7.16 13.76 -3.00
CA GLN A 159 6.28 14.14 -4.11
C GLN A 159 4.93 14.67 -3.62
N VAL A 160 4.35 14.09 -2.57
CA VAL A 160 3.11 14.58 -1.95
C VAL A 160 3.30 16.00 -1.43
N LEU A 161 4.41 16.30 -0.76
CA LEU A 161 4.70 17.65 -0.28
C LEU A 161 4.87 18.66 -1.43
N ILE A 162 5.62 18.29 -2.47
CA ILE A 162 5.84 19.13 -3.66
C ILE A 162 4.52 19.34 -4.41
N PHE A 163 3.81 18.28 -4.74
CA PHE A 163 2.59 18.36 -5.53
C PHE A 163 1.45 19.04 -4.78
N GLY A 164 1.40 18.89 -3.46
CA GLY A 164 0.45 19.60 -2.61
C GLY A 164 0.72 21.11 -2.60
N HIS A 165 1.98 21.51 -2.44
CA HIS A 165 2.38 22.92 -2.51
C HIS A 165 2.09 23.54 -3.89
N MET A 166 2.24 22.77 -4.96
CA MET A 166 1.96 23.19 -6.34
C MET A 166 0.48 23.08 -6.74
N GLY A 167 -0.41 22.56 -5.86
CA GLY A 167 -1.83 22.38 -6.15
C GLY A 167 -2.18 21.16 -7.01
N TYR A 168 -1.22 20.30 -7.37
CA TYR A 168 -1.43 19.16 -8.27
C TYR A 168 -2.10 17.94 -7.59
N LEU A 169 -2.23 17.94 -6.27
CA LEU A 169 -2.95 16.87 -5.56
C LEU A 169 -4.47 16.96 -5.70
N HIS A 170 -5.00 18.11 -6.11
CA HIS A 170 -6.43 18.39 -6.14
C HIS A 170 -7.11 18.10 -4.80
N VAL A 171 -6.41 18.44 -3.70
CA VAL A 171 -6.90 18.38 -2.33
C VAL A 171 -7.33 19.78 -1.93
N ASP A 172 -8.51 19.93 -1.34
CA ASP A 172 -8.93 21.23 -0.79
C ASP A 172 -7.94 21.71 0.28
N THR A 173 -7.65 23.00 0.29
CA THR A 173 -6.65 23.62 1.18
C THR A 173 -6.93 23.37 2.65
N ALA A 174 -8.21 23.23 3.04
CA ALA A 174 -8.61 22.91 4.41
C ALA A 174 -8.17 21.51 4.85
N TYR A 175 -8.02 20.57 3.91
CA TYR A 175 -7.61 19.19 4.19
C TYR A 175 -6.16 18.89 3.85
N LEU A 176 -5.44 19.83 3.25
CA LEU A 176 -4.06 19.63 2.81
C LEU A 176 -3.09 19.33 3.98
N PRO A 177 -3.16 20.02 5.13
CA PRO A 177 -2.32 19.67 6.28
C PRO A 177 -2.57 18.24 6.79
N GLU A 178 -3.85 17.84 6.85
CA GLU A 178 -4.23 16.48 7.25
C GLU A 178 -3.70 15.44 6.25
N PHE A 179 -3.76 15.74 4.95
CA PHE A 179 -3.22 14.87 3.90
C PHE A 179 -1.71 14.64 4.07
N TYR A 180 -0.95 15.68 4.41
CA TYR A 180 0.47 15.57 4.69
C TYR A 180 0.75 14.72 5.94
N ILE A 181 0.01 14.95 7.02
CA ILE A 181 0.17 14.19 8.27
C ILE A 181 -0.11 12.70 8.04
N VAL A 182 -1.22 12.36 7.39
CA VAL A 182 -1.57 10.97 7.11
C VAL A 182 -0.55 10.32 6.19
N SER A 183 -0.05 11.03 5.16
CA SER A 183 1.01 10.54 4.29
C SER A 183 2.33 10.33 5.04
N ALA A 184 2.67 11.20 5.97
CA ALA A 184 3.87 11.06 6.81
C ALA A 184 3.75 9.88 7.77
N CYS A 185 2.60 9.69 8.43
CA CYS A 185 2.33 8.53 9.29
C CYS A 185 2.41 7.22 8.51
N PHE A 186 1.82 7.18 7.31
CA PHE A 186 1.92 6.04 6.41
C PHE A 186 3.38 5.74 6.05
N THR A 187 4.14 6.76 5.64
CA THR A 187 5.55 6.61 5.27
C THR A 187 6.38 6.12 6.44
N ALA A 188 6.20 6.65 7.64
CA ALA A 188 6.91 6.22 8.84
C ALA A 188 6.64 4.74 9.15
N MET A 189 5.40 4.30 9.06
CA MET A 189 5.03 2.89 9.25
C MET A 189 5.69 1.99 8.20
N ALA A 190 5.62 2.37 6.93
CA ALA A 190 6.18 1.58 5.84
C ALA A 190 7.71 1.52 5.89
N LEU A 191 8.37 2.60 6.29
CA LEU A 191 9.81 2.64 6.56
C LEU A 191 10.19 1.68 7.69
N TRP A 192 9.47 1.76 8.82
CA TRP A 192 9.71 0.87 9.96
C TRP A 192 9.64 -0.60 9.54
N LEU A 193 8.59 -1.01 8.83
CA LEU A 193 8.43 -2.36 8.32
C LEU A 193 9.52 -2.77 7.31
N SER A 194 9.98 -1.84 6.47
CA SER A 194 11.04 -2.12 5.51
C SER A 194 12.41 -2.27 6.19
N LEU A 195 12.67 -1.49 7.24
CA LEU A 195 13.93 -1.53 7.99
C LEU A 195 14.09 -2.79 8.81
N ILE A 196 13.05 -3.27 9.52
CA ILE A 196 13.14 -4.52 10.29
C ILE A 196 13.33 -5.77 9.41
N HIS A 197 13.10 -5.66 8.10
CA HIS A 197 13.27 -6.73 7.13
C HIS A 197 14.35 -6.41 6.09
N ILE A 198 15.27 -5.51 6.38
CA ILE A 198 16.27 -5.00 5.41
C ILE A 198 17.24 -6.09 4.93
N SER A 199 17.48 -7.09 5.75
CA SER A 199 18.37 -8.22 5.44
C SER A 199 17.74 -9.30 4.54
N GLU A 200 16.46 -9.18 4.22
CA GLU A 200 15.79 -10.13 3.33
C GLU A 200 16.10 -9.77 1.86
N PRO A 201 16.85 -10.62 1.14
CA PRO A 201 17.17 -10.41 -0.28
C PRO A 201 15.94 -10.61 -1.17
#